data_6eb7c804196308d093094a0ff752cdb2
#
_entry.id   6eb7c804196308d093094a0ff752cdb2
#
_cell.length_a   1.000
_cell.length_b   1.000
_cell.length_c   1.000
_cell.angle_alpha   90.00
_cell.angle_beta   90.00
_cell.angle_gamma   90.00
#
_symmetry.space_group_name_H-M   'P 1'
#
loop_
_entity.id
_entity.type
_entity.pdbx_description
1 polymer ?
#
loop_
_entity_poly.entity_id
_entity_poly.type
_entity_poly.pdbx_seq_one_letter_code
_entity_poly.pdbx_strand_id
1 'polypeptide(L)'
;MNFSRYIVLALKGCAMGMADVVPGVSGGTIAFISGIYEELLDSIRSVNATALKLLLKLRLGEFWRHINGSFLLPVLLGIAIAIFSLARLMTYLLTYHPIAIWSFFFGLIIASALLVARQIGRWDWRSLLAFVAGAAAAWWITXXXPSPRPQKPPTTGGS
;
A
#
# COMPACT_ATOMS: atom_id res chain seq x y z
N MET A 1 -15.77 16.07 18.49
CA MET A 1 -15.63 14.76 17.83
C MET A 1 -15.38 13.71 18.91
N ASN A 2 -16.12 12.60 18.88
CA ASN A 2 -16.07 11.59 19.95
C ASN A 2 -14.82 10.72 19.83
N PHE A 3 -14.25 10.30 20.95
CA PHE A 3 -13.06 9.43 21.03
C PHE A 3 -13.24 8.16 20.19
N SER A 4 -14.45 7.61 20.17
CA SER A 4 -14.83 6.44 19.38
C SER A 4 -14.57 6.63 17.88
N ARG A 5 -14.83 7.84 17.34
CA ARG A 5 -14.60 8.14 15.91
C ARG A 5 -13.11 8.06 15.56
N TYR A 6 -12.22 8.55 16.44
CA TYR A 6 -10.76 8.48 16.22
C TYR A 6 -10.28 7.02 16.15
N ILE A 7 -10.79 6.17 17.05
CA ILE A 7 -10.45 4.73 17.05
C ILE A 7 -10.90 4.07 15.75
N VAL A 8 -12.15 4.33 15.33
CA VAL A 8 -12.69 3.76 14.09
C VAL A 8 -11.87 4.22 12.87
N LEU A 9 -11.48 5.50 12.82
CA LEU A 9 -10.65 6.02 11.72
C LEU A 9 -9.26 5.38 11.72
N ALA A 10 -8.65 5.20 12.89
CA ALA A 10 -7.35 4.52 13.01
C ALA A 10 -7.45 3.05 12.56
N LEU A 11 -8.53 2.35 12.93
CA LEU A 11 -8.75 0.97 12.49
C LEU A 11 -8.94 0.88 10.96
N LYS A 12 -9.68 1.82 10.37
CA LYS A 12 -9.84 1.90 8.91
C LYS A 12 -8.48 2.16 8.24
N GLY A 13 -7.69 3.09 8.81
CA GLY A 13 -6.33 3.35 8.34
C GLY A 13 -5.42 2.13 8.45
N CYS A 14 -5.54 1.39 9.55
CA CYS A 14 -4.79 0.15 9.76
C CYS A 14 -5.16 -0.89 8.68
N ALA A 15 -6.45 -1.08 8.40
CA ALA A 15 -6.92 -1.97 7.34
C ALA A 15 -6.38 -1.54 5.96
N MET A 16 -6.35 -0.22 5.68
CA MET A 16 -5.76 0.33 4.45
C MET A 16 -4.28 -0.02 4.35
N GLY A 17 -3.52 0.25 5.42
CA GLY A 17 -2.06 -0.03 5.45
C GLY A 17 -1.74 -1.51 5.30
N MET A 18 -2.56 -2.39 5.89
CA MET A 18 -2.41 -3.84 5.70
C MET A 18 -2.68 -4.25 4.25
N ALA A 19 -3.73 -3.68 3.64
CA ALA A 19 -4.09 -3.96 2.26
C ALA A 19 -2.99 -3.56 1.27
N ASP A 20 -2.32 -2.43 1.52
CA ASP A 20 -1.25 -1.93 0.63
C ASP A 20 0.00 -2.82 0.65
N VAL A 21 0.20 -3.60 1.71
CA VAL A 21 1.32 -4.56 1.80
C VAL A 21 1.00 -5.87 1.05
N VAL A 22 -0.29 -6.16 0.84
CA VAL A 22 -0.74 -7.42 0.23
C VAL A 22 -0.83 -7.26 -1.30
N PRO A 23 -0.04 -8.04 -2.09
CA PRO A 23 -0.14 -7.96 -3.55
C PRO A 23 -1.56 -8.23 -4.05
N GLY A 24 -2.05 -7.37 -4.94
CA GLY A 24 -3.38 -7.51 -5.53
C GLY A 24 -4.50 -6.84 -4.74
N VAL A 25 -4.20 -6.23 -3.61
CA VAL A 25 -5.16 -5.47 -2.82
C VAL A 25 -4.66 -4.03 -2.71
N SER A 26 -5.58 -3.08 -2.62
CA SER A 26 -5.26 -1.65 -2.53
C SER A 26 -5.93 -1.03 -1.31
N GLY A 27 -5.17 -0.25 -0.55
CA GLY A 27 -5.70 0.54 0.56
C GLY A 27 -6.79 1.51 0.11
N GLY A 28 -6.70 2.02 -1.12
CA GLY A 28 -7.75 2.85 -1.72
C GLY A 28 -9.08 2.10 -1.84
N THR A 29 -9.05 0.81 -2.19
CA THR A 29 -10.25 -0.04 -2.22
C THR A 29 -10.84 -0.18 -0.82
N ILE A 30 -10.00 -0.35 0.20
CA ILE A 30 -10.45 -0.42 1.60
C ILE A 30 -11.08 0.93 2.03
N ALA A 31 -10.47 2.06 1.63
CA ALA A 31 -11.03 3.39 1.90
C ALA A 31 -12.44 3.54 1.29
N PHE A 32 -12.61 3.06 0.04
CA PHE A 32 -13.88 3.11 -0.69
C PHE A 32 -14.95 2.26 0.02
N ILE A 33 -14.64 0.99 0.31
CA ILE A 33 -15.57 0.05 0.96
C ILE A 33 -15.95 0.54 2.37
N SER A 34 -14.99 1.14 3.09
CA SER A 34 -15.22 1.64 4.45
C SER A 34 -15.88 3.02 4.48
N GLY A 35 -16.16 3.62 3.31
CA GLY A 35 -16.91 4.87 3.18
C GLY A 35 -16.15 6.12 3.58
N ILE A 36 -14.81 6.09 3.53
CA ILE A 36 -13.97 7.26 3.88
C ILE A 36 -13.19 7.80 2.68
N TYR A 37 -13.41 7.24 1.49
CA TYR A 37 -12.64 7.54 0.29
C TYR A 37 -12.74 9.03 -0.12
N GLU A 38 -13.96 9.57 -0.15
CA GLU A 38 -14.19 10.96 -0.56
C GLU A 38 -13.56 11.92 0.45
N GLU A 39 -13.78 11.68 1.76
CA GLU A 39 -13.19 12.50 2.83
C GLU A 39 -11.66 12.44 2.79
N LEU A 40 -11.09 11.28 2.46
CA LEU A 40 -9.66 11.09 2.30
C LEU A 40 -9.11 11.89 1.11
N LEU A 41 -9.77 11.80 -0.06
CA LEU A 41 -9.38 12.58 -1.26
C LEU A 41 -9.43 14.08 -1.01
N ASP A 42 -10.51 14.56 -0.39
CA ASP A 42 -10.69 15.98 -0.09
C ASP A 42 -9.62 16.47 0.90
N SER A 43 -9.30 15.65 1.92
CA SER A 43 -8.24 15.96 2.87
C SER A 43 -6.87 16.04 2.18
N ILE A 44 -6.59 15.10 1.26
CA ILE A 44 -5.33 15.11 0.48
C ILE A 44 -5.28 16.34 -0.43
N ARG A 45 -6.37 16.66 -1.15
CA ARG A 45 -6.46 17.82 -2.04
C ARG A 45 -6.31 19.14 -1.29
N SER A 46 -6.70 19.17 -0.02
CA SER A 46 -6.58 20.37 0.81
C SER A 46 -5.12 20.66 1.20
N VAL A 47 -4.20 19.69 1.03
CA VAL A 47 -2.77 19.88 1.21
C VAL A 47 -2.22 20.57 -0.07
N ASN A 48 -2.49 21.85 -0.18
CA ASN A 48 -2.18 22.68 -1.35
C ASN A 48 -1.35 23.91 -0.95
N ALA A 49 -1.12 24.81 -1.91
CA ALA A 49 -0.34 26.04 -1.67
C ALA A 49 -0.91 26.90 -0.54
N THR A 50 -2.23 26.86 -0.32
CA THR A 50 -2.89 27.56 0.79
C THR A 50 -2.50 26.95 2.14
N ALA A 51 -2.51 25.62 2.22
CA ALA A 51 -2.05 24.90 3.41
C ALA A 51 -0.59 25.25 3.75
N LEU A 52 0.26 25.27 2.73
CA LEU A 52 1.68 25.67 2.89
C LEU A 52 1.81 27.11 3.41
N LYS A 53 1.03 28.06 2.85
CA LYS A 53 1.03 29.46 3.31
C LYS A 53 0.57 29.58 4.77
N LEU A 54 -0.45 28.82 5.18
CA LEU A 54 -0.93 28.80 6.57
C LEU A 54 0.15 28.26 7.52
N LEU A 55 0.85 27.22 7.09
CA LEU A 55 1.95 26.63 7.86
C LEU A 55 3.12 27.62 8.02
N LEU A 56 3.53 28.30 6.93
CA LEU A 56 4.61 29.30 6.93
C LEU A 56 4.25 30.52 7.79
N LYS A 57 2.96 30.87 7.87
CA LYS A 57 2.47 31.98 8.71
C LYS A 57 2.26 31.54 10.18
N LEU A 58 2.62 30.31 10.54
CA LEU A 58 2.47 29.70 11.86
C LEU A 58 1.02 29.73 12.39
N ARG A 59 0.05 29.77 11.46
CA ARG A 59 -1.39 29.73 11.79
C ARG A 59 -1.83 28.25 11.91
N LEU A 60 -1.27 27.55 12.87
CA LEU A 60 -1.40 26.09 13.03
C LEU A 60 -2.85 25.62 13.19
N GLY A 61 -3.69 26.41 13.91
CA GLY A 61 -5.10 26.07 14.10
C GLY A 61 -5.89 26.08 12.79
N GLU A 62 -5.63 27.08 11.92
CA GLU A 62 -6.28 27.19 10.63
C GLU A 62 -5.75 26.14 9.65
N PHE A 63 -4.46 25.88 9.68
CA PHE A 63 -3.84 24.80 8.92
C PHE A 63 -4.50 23.47 9.25
N TRP A 64 -4.63 23.13 10.56
CA TRP A 64 -5.24 21.90 11.05
C TRP A 64 -6.68 21.72 10.56
N ARG A 65 -7.45 22.80 10.62
CA ARG A 65 -8.84 22.79 10.13
C ARG A 65 -8.90 22.68 8.61
N HIS A 66 -7.97 23.34 7.90
CA HIS A 66 -7.94 23.35 6.42
C HIS A 66 -7.65 21.95 5.84
N ILE A 67 -6.72 21.20 6.45
CA ILE A 67 -6.34 19.85 5.98
C ILE A 67 -7.23 18.74 6.58
N ASN A 68 -8.28 19.10 7.33
CA ASN A 68 -9.09 18.13 8.07
C ASN A 68 -8.22 17.21 8.95
N GLY A 69 -7.31 17.82 9.73
CA GLY A 69 -6.31 17.08 10.51
C GLY A 69 -6.90 16.08 11.50
N SER A 70 -8.09 16.38 12.03
CA SER A 70 -8.80 15.48 12.95
C SER A 70 -9.25 14.16 12.30
N PHE A 71 -9.41 14.16 10.98
CA PHE A 71 -9.69 12.94 10.19
C PHE A 71 -8.37 12.30 9.73
N LEU A 72 -7.49 13.12 9.13
CA LEU A 72 -6.28 12.64 8.46
C LEU A 72 -5.29 11.99 9.43
N LEU A 73 -5.10 12.59 10.63
CA LEU A 73 -4.13 12.10 11.60
C LEU A 73 -4.42 10.65 12.06
N PRO A 74 -5.62 10.30 12.56
CA PRO A 74 -5.87 8.92 12.98
C PRO A 74 -5.78 7.93 11.82
N VAL A 75 -6.19 8.30 10.61
CA VAL A 75 -6.05 7.43 9.43
C VAL A 75 -4.56 7.17 9.13
N LEU A 76 -3.75 8.23 9.06
CA LEU A 76 -2.30 8.10 8.80
C LEU A 76 -1.58 7.32 9.90
N LEU A 77 -1.95 7.53 11.17
CA LEU A 77 -1.39 6.76 12.29
C LEU A 77 -1.75 5.27 12.16
N GLY A 78 -2.98 4.98 11.78
CA GLY A 78 -3.41 3.59 11.53
C GLY A 78 -2.59 2.94 10.41
N ILE A 79 -2.43 3.64 9.29
CA ILE A 79 -1.62 3.18 8.14
C ILE A 79 -0.17 2.93 8.60
N ALA A 80 0.43 3.89 9.31
CA ALA A 80 1.82 3.77 9.78
C ALA A 80 2.00 2.56 10.71
N ILE A 81 1.10 2.40 11.68
CA ILE A 81 1.13 1.25 12.62
C ILE A 81 1.06 -0.07 11.82
N ALA A 82 0.14 -0.16 10.86
CA ALA A 82 -0.03 -1.35 10.03
C ALA A 82 1.25 -1.66 9.22
N ILE A 83 1.81 -0.66 8.56
CA ILE A 83 3.02 -0.83 7.75
C ILE A 83 4.19 -1.29 8.62
N PHE A 84 4.44 -0.64 9.76
CA PHE A 84 5.55 -1.02 10.65
C PHE A 84 5.36 -2.42 11.25
N SER A 85 4.13 -2.75 11.65
CA SER A 85 3.82 -4.08 12.20
C SER A 85 3.99 -5.17 11.14
N LEU A 86 3.46 -4.91 9.94
CA LEU A 86 3.53 -5.88 8.84
C LEU A 86 4.96 -6.02 8.30
N ALA A 87 5.72 -4.91 8.25
CA ALA A 87 7.12 -4.96 7.84
C ALA A 87 7.93 -5.89 8.75
N ARG A 88 7.74 -5.79 10.07
CA ARG A 88 8.39 -6.70 11.03
C ARG A 88 7.95 -8.16 10.80
N LEU A 89 6.65 -8.37 10.63
CA LEU A 89 6.11 -9.71 10.37
C LEU A 89 6.67 -10.29 9.07
N MET A 90 6.74 -9.49 8.00
CA MET A 90 7.30 -9.89 6.71
C MET A 90 8.78 -10.25 6.82
N THR A 91 9.56 -9.43 7.54
CA THR A 91 10.98 -9.73 7.79
C THR A 91 11.14 -11.08 8.49
N TYR A 92 10.35 -11.30 9.53
CA TYR A 92 10.35 -12.58 10.26
C TYR A 92 10.00 -13.76 9.36
N LEU A 93 8.90 -13.64 8.61
CA LEU A 93 8.42 -14.71 7.71
C LEU A 93 9.42 -15.01 6.59
N LEU A 94 10.02 -13.96 5.99
CA LEU A 94 11.01 -14.12 4.93
C LEU A 94 12.30 -14.77 5.45
N THR A 95 12.65 -14.55 6.73
CA THR A 95 13.84 -15.13 7.34
C THR A 95 13.62 -16.60 7.73
N TYR A 96 12.48 -16.91 8.36
CA TYR A 96 12.24 -18.24 8.96
C TYR A 96 11.36 -19.15 8.11
N HIS A 97 10.48 -18.58 7.28
CA HIS A 97 9.52 -19.35 6.46
C HIS A 97 9.44 -18.84 5.03
N PRO A 98 10.57 -18.70 4.31
CA PRO A 98 10.56 -18.08 2.98
C PRO A 98 9.68 -18.82 1.97
N ILE A 99 9.69 -20.15 1.98
CA ILE A 99 8.89 -20.93 1.04
C ILE A 99 7.39 -20.66 1.24
N ALA A 100 6.94 -20.62 2.50
CA ALA A 100 5.53 -20.39 2.82
C ALA A 100 5.06 -19.00 2.35
N ILE A 101 5.86 -17.95 2.62
CA ILE A 101 5.46 -16.58 2.26
C ILE A 101 5.50 -16.37 0.73
N TRP A 102 6.50 -16.92 0.04
CA TRP A 102 6.56 -16.85 -1.42
C TRP A 102 5.39 -17.61 -2.07
N SER A 103 5.03 -18.79 -1.56
CA SER A 103 3.88 -19.57 -2.03
C SER A 103 2.56 -18.82 -1.82
N PHE A 104 2.42 -18.18 -0.67
CA PHE A 104 1.24 -17.35 -0.33
C PHE A 104 1.09 -16.19 -1.31
N PHE A 105 2.17 -15.43 -1.54
CA PHE A 105 2.13 -14.29 -2.47
C PHE A 105 1.90 -14.75 -3.91
N PHE A 106 2.50 -15.86 -4.31
CA PHE A 106 2.27 -16.44 -5.65
C PHE A 106 0.79 -16.79 -5.84
N GLY A 107 0.18 -17.43 -4.83
CA GLY A 107 -1.25 -17.73 -4.85
C GLY A 107 -2.12 -16.46 -4.96
N LEU A 108 -1.77 -15.42 -4.20
CA LEU A 108 -2.49 -14.14 -4.26
C LEU A 108 -2.38 -13.48 -5.65
N ILE A 109 -1.20 -13.52 -6.26
CA ILE A 109 -0.98 -12.96 -7.59
C ILE A 109 -1.84 -13.71 -8.62
N ILE A 110 -1.85 -15.05 -8.56
CA ILE A 110 -2.68 -15.87 -9.47
C ILE A 110 -4.17 -15.54 -9.25
N ALA A 111 -4.61 -15.51 -7.98
CA ALA A 111 -6.01 -15.19 -7.68
C ALA A 111 -6.41 -13.81 -8.19
N SER A 112 -5.55 -12.79 -8.01
CA SER A 112 -5.78 -11.44 -8.49
C SER A 112 -5.83 -11.40 -10.01
N ALA A 113 -4.92 -12.10 -10.69
CA ALA A 113 -4.89 -12.18 -12.15
C ALA A 113 -6.18 -12.83 -12.70
N LEU A 114 -6.66 -13.90 -12.04
CA LEU A 114 -7.91 -14.57 -12.41
C LEU A 114 -9.13 -13.65 -12.21
N LEU A 115 -9.16 -12.90 -11.10
CA LEU A 115 -10.25 -11.95 -10.83
C LEU A 115 -10.29 -10.85 -11.90
N VAL A 116 -9.13 -10.28 -12.23
CA VAL A 116 -9.03 -9.25 -13.28
C VAL A 116 -9.42 -9.84 -14.64
N ALA A 117 -8.94 -11.06 -14.96
CA ALA A 117 -9.29 -11.73 -16.22
C ALA A 117 -10.80 -11.95 -16.35
N ARG A 118 -11.50 -12.24 -15.24
CA ARG A 118 -12.96 -12.42 -15.22
C ARG A 118 -13.70 -11.10 -15.43
N GLN A 119 -13.12 -9.97 -15.06
CA GLN A 119 -13.72 -8.64 -15.25
C GLN A 119 -13.64 -8.17 -16.70
N ILE A 120 -12.74 -8.77 -17.51
CA ILE A 120 -12.64 -8.48 -18.95
C ILE A 120 -13.84 -9.16 -19.62
N GLY A 121 -14.89 -8.40 -19.90
CA GLY A 121 -16.14 -8.89 -20.46
C GLY A 121 -16.00 -9.48 -21.86
N ARG A 122 -15.03 -9.01 -22.66
CA ARG A 122 -14.71 -9.53 -23.98
C ARG A 122 -13.20 -9.50 -24.19
N TRP A 123 -12.63 -10.66 -24.50
CA TRP A 123 -11.23 -10.80 -24.87
C TRP A 123 -11.05 -10.36 -26.32
N ASP A 124 -10.84 -9.07 -26.51
CA ASP A 124 -10.53 -8.49 -27.82
C ASP A 124 -9.04 -8.69 -28.15
N TRP A 125 -8.71 -8.70 -29.44
CA TRP A 125 -7.34 -8.76 -29.94
C TRP A 125 -6.46 -7.68 -29.27
N ARG A 126 -7.00 -6.51 -29.03
CA ARG A 126 -6.30 -5.40 -28.36
C ARG A 126 -5.93 -5.74 -26.91
N SER A 127 -6.83 -6.41 -26.19
CA SER A 127 -6.59 -6.87 -24.80
C SER A 127 -5.50 -7.93 -24.77
N LEU A 128 -5.51 -8.84 -25.73
CA LEU A 128 -4.49 -9.88 -25.85
C LEU A 128 -3.11 -9.26 -26.15
N LEU A 129 -3.05 -8.31 -27.09
CA LEU A 129 -1.81 -7.57 -27.40
C LEU A 129 -1.28 -6.82 -26.18
N ALA A 130 -2.18 -6.11 -25.44
CA ALA A 130 -1.80 -5.39 -24.23
C ALA A 130 -1.26 -6.34 -23.15
N PHE A 131 -1.87 -7.51 -23.01
CA PHE A 131 -1.43 -8.52 -22.05
C PHE A 131 -0.03 -9.05 -22.41
N VAL A 132 0.19 -9.40 -23.69
CA VAL A 132 1.48 -9.91 -24.18
C VAL A 132 2.56 -8.82 -24.05
N ALA A 133 2.24 -7.58 -24.42
CA ALA A 133 3.16 -6.44 -24.29
C ALA A 133 3.54 -6.18 -22.83
N GLY A 134 2.56 -6.24 -21.92
CA GLY A 134 2.79 -6.09 -20.47
C GLY A 134 3.66 -7.21 -19.91
N ALA A 135 3.39 -8.45 -20.30
CA ALA A 135 4.18 -9.62 -19.91
C ALA A 135 5.62 -9.53 -20.44
N ALA A 136 5.80 -9.11 -21.69
CA ALA A 136 7.12 -8.91 -22.29
C ALA A 136 7.89 -7.79 -21.60
N ALA A 137 7.21 -6.68 -21.29
CA ALA A 137 7.81 -5.56 -20.55
C ALA A 137 8.24 -5.99 -19.15
N ALA A 138 7.40 -6.72 -18.43
CA ALA A 138 7.71 -7.24 -17.10
C ALA A 138 8.92 -8.19 -17.15
N TRP A 139 8.94 -9.09 -18.14
CA TRP A 139 10.05 -10.00 -18.36
C TRP A 139 11.34 -9.22 -18.63
N TRP A 140 11.27 -8.23 -19.49
CA TRP A 140 12.41 -7.38 -19.87
C TRP A 140 12.96 -6.64 -18.63
N ILE A 141 12.11 -6.06 -17.85
CA ILE A 141 12.48 -5.34 -16.61
C ILE A 141 13.14 -6.30 -15.63
N THR A 142 12.61 -7.47 -15.47
CA THR A 142 13.16 -8.51 -14.61
C THR A 142 14.55 -8.98 -15.05
N UNK A 143 14.71 -8.90 -16.20
CA UNK A 143 15.86 -9.29 -16.77
C UNK A 143 16.90 -8.29 -16.74
N UNK A 144 16.53 -7.22 -16.76
CA UNK A 144 17.33 -6.13 -16.72
C UNK A 144 17.71 -5.72 -15.35
N UNK A 145 16.93 -5.95 -14.50
CA UNK A 145 17.19 -5.72 -13.23
C UNK A 145 18.08 -6.74 -12.78
N PRO A 146 19.31 -6.40 -12.31
CA PRO A 146 20.20 -7.42 -11.81
C PRO A 146 19.67 -8.05 -10.53
N SER A 147 19.61 -9.35 -10.52
CA SER A 147 19.24 -10.07 -9.28
C SER A 147 20.18 -9.64 -8.13
N PRO A 148 19.64 -9.35 -6.96
CA PRO A 148 20.51 -9.07 -5.81
C PRO A 148 21.47 -10.26 -5.62
N ARG A 149 22.74 -9.97 -5.61
CA ARG A 149 23.77 -11.01 -5.40
C ARG A 149 23.49 -11.67 -4.05
N PRO A 150 23.48 -13.01 -3.99
CA PRO A 150 23.34 -13.68 -2.70
C PRO A 150 24.46 -13.21 -1.78
N GLN A 151 24.07 -12.62 -0.67
CA GLN A 151 25.03 -12.20 0.33
C GLN A 151 25.72 -13.45 0.88
N LYS A 152 27.05 -13.49 0.75
CA LYS A 152 27.84 -14.54 1.40
C LYS A 152 27.53 -14.54 2.89
N PRO A 153 27.24 -15.69 3.47
CA PRO A 153 27.09 -15.74 4.92
C PRO A 153 28.38 -15.23 5.58
N PRO A 154 28.24 -14.50 6.68
CA PRO A 154 29.43 -14.02 7.38
C PRO A 154 30.33 -15.22 7.68
N THR A 155 31.55 -15.13 7.18
CA THR A 155 32.56 -16.12 7.54
C THR A 155 32.76 -16.03 9.05
N THR A 156 32.26 -17.00 9.77
CA THR A 156 32.64 -17.20 11.16
C THR A 156 34.14 -17.46 11.14
N GLY A 157 34.89 -16.39 11.39
CA GLY A 157 36.34 -16.51 11.59
C GLY A 157 36.59 -17.43 12.78
N GLY A 158 37.06 -18.63 12.48
CA GLY A 158 37.59 -19.50 13.50
C GLY A 158 38.92 -18.97 13.95
N SER A 159 39.05 -18.69 15.19
CA SER A 159 40.31 -18.58 15.90
C SER A 159 40.44 -19.71 16.87
#